data_d0b9a9245de9bf229311556ebd054048
#
_entry.id   d0b9a9245de9bf229311556ebd054048
#
_cell.length_a   1.000
_cell.length_b   1.000
_cell.length_c   1.000
_cell.angle_alpha   90.00
_cell.angle_beta   90.00
_cell.angle_gamma   90.00
#
_symmetry.space_group_name_H-M   'P 1'
#
loop_
_entity.id
_entity.type
_entity.pdbx_description
1 polymer ?
#
loop_
_entity_poly.entity_id
_entity_poly.type
_entity_poly.pdbx_seq_one_letter_code
_entity_poly.pdbx_strand_id
1 'polypeptide(L)'
;GEALVARFAAYYKAFAAKEFPPRWAGDLNFRYGSPVFNFYYPLPGYVASFLHIFNISFQDTYKILIGLAFIAAPVGSYLWLRHRVNKESAFVGALLYGLAPYHFLDLYVRGDIGELFALVLLPLVLFAIDKGYVIAGGIVYGLLILSHNGLSLMFTPILLGYGLLF
;
A
#
# COMPACT_ATOMS: atom_id res chain seq x y z
N GLY A 1 -1.99 14.29 -7.78
CA GLY A 1 -2.17 14.55 -6.37
C GLY A 1 -3.57 14.99 -5.96
N GLU A 2 -4.14 16.03 -6.59
CA GLU A 2 -5.42 16.65 -6.16
C GLU A 2 -6.60 15.67 -6.19
N ALA A 3 -6.74 14.88 -7.23
CA ALA A 3 -7.81 13.89 -7.34
C ALA A 3 -7.76 12.84 -6.21
N LEU A 4 -6.58 12.50 -5.74
CA LEU A 4 -6.39 11.53 -4.66
C LEU A 4 -6.75 12.16 -3.30
N VAL A 5 -6.36 13.40 -3.07
CA VAL A 5 -6.74 14.17 -1.88
C VAL A 5 -8.26 14.31 -1.78
N ALA A 6 -8.93 14.61 -2.91
CA ALA A 6 -10.39 14.66 -2.97
C ALA A 6 -11.05 13.29 -2.66
N ARG A 7 -10.45 12.19 -3.13
CA ARG A 7 -10.90 10.82 -2.79
C ARG A 7 -10.74 10.52 -1.30
N PHE A 8 -9.62 10.91 -0.68
CA PHE A 8 -9.44 10.75 0.76
C PHE A 8 -10.51 11.49 1.57
N ALA A 9 -10.82 12.73 1.20
CA ALA A 9 -11.87 13.50 1.85
C ALA A 9 -13.25 12.85 1.67
N ALA A 10 -13.59 12.39 0.47
CA ALA A 10 -14.84 11.71 0.20
C ALA A 10 -14.92 10.36 0.95
N TYR A 11 -13.80 9.63 1.05
CA TYR A 11 -13.72 8.37 1.79
C TYR A 11 -13.98 8.59 3.29
N TYR A 12 -13.33 9.59 3.88
CA TYR A 12 -13.54 9.96 5.27
C TYR A 12 -14.99 10.37 5.55
N LYS A 13 -15.63 11.14 4.67
CA LYS A 13 -17.04 11.55 4.83
C LYS A 13 -17.98 10.36 4.80
N ALA A 14 -17.81 9.41 3.89
CA ALA A 14 -18.61 8.19 3.85
C ALA A 14 -18.41 7.37 5.14
N PHE A 15 -17.17 7.25 5.60
CA PHE A 15 -16.84 6.56 6.85
C PHE A 15 -17.45 7.26 8.07
N ALA A 16 -17.37 8.59 8.16
CA ALA A 16 -17.99 9.39 9.22
C ALA A 16 -19.54 9.29 9.21
N ALA A 17 -20.14 9.07 8.04
CA ALA A 17 -21.57 8.77 7.89
C ALA A 17 -21.94 7.33 8.26
N LYS A 18 -21.00 6.54 8.81
CA LYS A 18 -21.14 5.13 9.20
C LYS A 18 -21.37 4.17 8.02
N GLU A 19 -21.00 4.57 6.80
CA GLU A 19 -20.97 3.67 5.66
C GLU A 19 -19.72 2.79 5.73
N PHE A 20 -19.90 1.51 5.99
CA PHE A 20 -18.79 0.54 6.07
C PHE A 20 -19.13 -0.76 5.35
N PRO A 21 -18.34 -1.17 4.35
CA PRO A 21 -17.26 -0.39 3.73
C PRO A 21 -17.82 0.80 2.91
N PRO A 22 -17.11 1.94 2.81
CA PRO A 22 -17.49 3.05 1.93
C PRO A 22 -17.59 2.58 0.47
N ARG A 23 -18.69 2.89 -0.20
CA ARG A 23 -18.95 2.49 -1.59
C ARG A 23 -19.25 3.66 -2.51
N TRP A 24 -19.78 4.76 -1.94
CA TRP A 24 -20.25 5.90 -2.69
C TRP A 24 -19.53 7.17 -2.28
N ALA A 25 -18.93 7.86 -3.25
CA ALA A 25 -18.28 9.15 -3.04
C ALA A 25 -19.24 10.29 -3.42
N GLY A 26 -20.09 10.74 -2.47
CA GLY A 26 -21.17 11.68 -2.74
C GLY A 26 -20.73 13.06 -3.22
N ASP A 27 -19.56 13.55 -2.81
CA ASP A 27 -19.05 14.87 -3.19
C ASP A 27 -18.36 14.91 -4.55
N LEU A 28 -18.02 13.75 -5.12
CA LEU A 28 -17.35 13.69 -6.42
C LEU A 28 -18.34 13.90 -7.57
N ASN A 29 -17.80 14.12 -8.76
CA ASN A 29 -18.59 14.29 -9.99
C ASN A 29 -19.63 15.42 -9.86
N PHE A 30 -19.16 16.64 -9.50
CA PHE A 30 -20.02 17.84 -9.33
C PHE A 30 -21.18 17.63 -8.32
N ARG A 31 -20.97 16.81 -7.29
CA ARG A 31 -21.95 16.39 -6.27
C ARG A 31 -23.04 15.44 -6.78
N TYR A 32 -22.92 14.90 -7.98
CA TYR A 32 -23.78 13.78 -8.39
C TYR A 32 -23.37 12.46 -7.76
N GLY A 33 -22.15 12.42 -7.19
CA GLY A 33 -21.56 11.24 -6.61
C GLY A 33 -20.96 10.28 -7.63
N SER A 34 -20.19 9.33 -7.11
CA SER A 34 -19.54 8.31 -7.94
C SER A 34 -19.31 7.02 -7.13
N PRO A 35 -19.53 5.83 -7.72
CA PRO A 35 -19.27 4.53 -7.07
C PRO A 35 -17.78 4.18 -7.09
N VAL A 36 -16.88 5.17 -7.12
CA VAL A 36 -15.43 4.99 -7.30
C VAL A 36 -14.82 4.03 -6.26
N PHE A 37 -15.34 3.98 -5.05
CA PHE A 37 -14.82 3.13 -3.98
C PHE A 37 -15.04 1.63 -4.20
N ASN A 38 -15.96 1.23 -5.09
CA ASN A 38 -16.12 -0.17 -5.50
C ASN A 38 -14.98 -0.64 -6.42
N PHE A 39 -14.27 0.29 -7.07
CA PHE A 39 -13.21 0.01 -8.05
C PHE A 39 -11.84 0.49 -7.59
N TYR A 40 -11.76 1.17 -6.45
CA TYR A 40 -10.54 1.74 -5.93
C TYR A 40 -10.08 1.02 -4.66
N TYR A 41 -8.79 0.95 -4.47
CA TYR A 41 -8.19 0.23 -3.35
C TYR A 41 -8.54 0.89 -2.02
N PRO A 42 -9.11 0.15 -1.04
CA PRO A 42 -9.61 0.77 0.18
C PRO A 42 -8.52 1.12 1.20
N LEU A 43 -7.37 0.43 1.21
CA LEU A 43 -6.36 0.60 2.25
C LEU A 43 -5.84 2.04 2.38
N PRO A 44 -5.45 2.75 1.29
CA PRO A 44 -5.02 4.14 1.40
C PRO A 44 -6.10 5.06 1.96
N GLY A 45 -7.37 4.81 1.62
CA GLY A 45 -8.52 5.55 2.13
C GLY A 45 -8.73 5.35 3.64
N TYR A 46 -8.61 4.12 4.12
CA TYR A 46 -8.71 3.82 5.56
C TYR A 46 -7.57 4.49 6.34
N VAL A 47 -6.34 4.36 5.86
CA VAL A 47 -5.18 4.97 6.54
C VAL A 47 -5.29 6.49 6.53
N ALA A 48 -5.72 7.10 5.41
CA ALA A 48 -5.95 8.54 5.34
C ALA A 48 -7.06 9.00 6.30
N SER A 49 -8.16 8.26 6.39
CA SER A 49 -9.25 8.55 7.32
C SER A 49 -8.79 8.46 8.78
N PHE A 50 -7.98 7.45 9.11
CA PHE A 50 -7.42 7.30 10.44
C PHE A 50 -6.50 8.46 10.82
N LEU A 51 -5.60 8.87 9.93
CA LEU A 51 -4.71 10.02 10.18
C LEU A 51 -5.50 11.34 10.32
N HIS A 52 -6.59 11.50 9.57
CA HIS A 52 -7.43 12.68 9.66
C HIS A 52 -8.14 12.83 11.02
N ILE A 53 -8.39 11.76 11.75
CA ILE A 53 -8.92 11.80 13.13
C ILE A 53 -8.00 12.60 14.05
N PHE A 54 -6.70 12.63 13.79
CA PHE A 54 -5.70 13.42 14.52
C PHE A 54 -5.56 14.87 14.00
N ASN A 55 -6.52 15.37 13.25
CA ASN A 55 -6.52 16.70 12.62
C ASN A 55 -5.39 16.93 11.60
N ILE A 56 -4.83 15.86 11.03
CA ILE A 56 -3.86 15.97 9.94
C ILE A 56 -4.63 16.27 8.64
N SER A 57 -4.21 17.28 7.88
CA SER A 57 -4.84 17.62 6.61
C SER A 57 -4.70 16.47 5.60
N PHE A 58 -5.65 16.30 4.68
CA PHE A 58 -5.54 15.26 3.64
C PHE A 58 -4.34 15.48 2.70
N GLN A 59 -3.91 16.72 2.53
CA GLN A 59 -2.71 17.03 1.75
C GLN A 59 -1.44 16.58 2.47
N ASP A 60 -1.35 16.82 3.78
CA ASP A 60 -0.21 16.36 4.58
C ASP A 60 -0.23 14.85 4.76
N THR A 61 -1.42 14.26 4.95
CA THR A 61 -1.62 12.82 4.94
C THR A 61 -1.05 12.20 3.67
N TYR A 62 -1.37 12.75 2.50
CA TYR A 62 -0.83 12.26 1.23
C TYR A 62 0.71 12.27 1.20
N LYS A 63 1.32 13.37 1.65
CA LYS A 63 2.80 13.50 1.72
C LYS A 63 3.41 12.50 2.71
N ILE A 64 2.79 12.36 3.89
CA ILE A 64 3.24 11.43 4.93
C ILE A 64 3.19 9.99 4.40
N LEU A 65 2.10 9.59 3.75
CA LEU A 65 1.94 8.23 3.22
C LEU A 65 2.99 7.91 2.14
N ILE A 66 3.28 8.86 1.25
CA ILE A 66 4.36 8.71 0.27
C ILE A 66 5.71 8.56 0.96
N GLY A 67 6.05 9.49 1.88
CA GLY A 67 7.31 9.45 2.61
C GLY A 67 7.51 8.14 3.36
N LEU A 68 6.47 7.67 4.04
CA LEU A 68 6.47 6.39 4.75
C LEU A 68 6.65 5.21 3.78
N ALA A 69 5.99 5.21 2.62
CA ALA A 69 6.14 4.14 1.63
C ALA A 69 7.58 4.05 1.10
N PHE A 70 8.21 5.20 0.78
CA PHE A 70 9.60 5.24 0.31
C PHE A 70 10.62 4.77 1.36
N ILE A 71 10.33 4.96 2.65
CA ILE A 71 11.18 4.46 3.74
C ILE A 71 10.87 2.99 4.03
N ALA A 72 9.61 2.61 4.06
CA ALA A 72 9.18 1.28 4.46
C ALA A 72 9.50 0.20 3.41
N ALA A 73 9.49 0.55 2.11
CA ALA A 73 9.80 -0.40 1.05
C ALA A 73 11.24 -0.96 1.14
N PRO A 74 12.31 -0.13 1.20
CA PRO A 74 13.66 -0.64 1.40
C PRO A 74 13.85 -1.31 2.77
N VAL A 75 13.19 -0.83 3.83
CA VAL A 75 13.27 -1.48 5.16
C VAL A 75 12.67 -2.89 5.10
N GLY A 76 11.49 -3.05 4.52
CA GLY A 76 10.86 -4.37 4.33
C GLY A 76 11.72 -5.31 3.48
N SER A 77 12.29 -4.79 2.40
CA SER A 77 13.22 -5.53 1.53
C SER A 77 14.50 -5.93 2.29
N TYR A 78 15.05 -5.04 3.12
CA TYR A 78 16.21 -5.36 3.96
C TYR A 78 15.93 -6.49 4.94
N LEU A 79 14.77 -6.45 5.62
CA LEU A 79 14.37 -7.48 6.59
C LEU A 79 14.27 -8.85 5.92
N TRP A 80 13.68 -8.92 4.72
CA TRP A 80 13.59 -10.15 3.95
C TRP A 80 14.97 -10.62 3.46
N LEU A 81 15.72 -9.75 2.78
CA LEU A 81 17.01 -10.10 2.17
C LEU A 81 18.03 -10.51 3.24
N ARG A 82 18.05 -9.85 4.42
CA ARG A 82 18.97 -10.19 5.49
C ARG A 82 18.78 -11.61 6.04
N HIS A 83 17.63 -12.21 5.80
CA HIS A 83 17.39 -13.59 6.15
C HIS A 83 18.02 -14.56 5.13
N ARG A 84 18.24 -14.11 3.91
CA ARG A 84 18.73 -14.94 2.79
C ARG A 84 20.21 -14.73 2.46
N VAL A 85 20.70 -13.52 2.68
CA VAL A 85 22.09 -13.15 2.33
C VAL A 85 22.77 -12.41 3.49
N ASN A 86 24.08 -12.15 3.36
CA ASN A 86 24.84 -11.40 4.35
C ASN A 86 24.33 -9.93 4.47
N LYS A 87 24.77 -9.27 5.56
CA LYS A 87 24.28 -7.93 5.92
C LYS A 87 24.56 -6.87 4.85
N GLU A 88 25.74 -6.90 4.26
CA GLU A 88 26.16 -5.92 3.27
C GLU A 88 25.36 -6.09 1.97
N SER A 89 25.25 -7.33 1.48
CA SER A 89 24.45 -7.64 0.29
C SER A 89 22.97 -7.33 0.48
N ALA A 90 22.42 -7.60 1.66
CA ALA A 90 21.04 -7.26 2.01
C ALA A 90 20.82 -5.73 1.99
N PHE A 91 21.78 -4.96 2.51
CA PHE A 91 21.70 -3.50 2.52
C PHE A 91 21.74 -2.92 1.09
N VAL A 92 22.68 -3.40 0.27
CA VAL A 92 22.76 -2.97 -1.14
C VAL A 92 21.49 -3.35 -1.90
N GLY A 93 20.98 -4.58 -1.74
CA GLY A 93 19.74 -5.02 -2.38
C GLY A 93 18.52 -4.20 -1.95
N ALA A 94 18.43 -3.85 -0.67
CA ALA A 94 17.36 -3.00 -0.14
C ALA A 94 17.43 -1.57 -0.71
N LEU A 95 18.62 -0.99 -0.83
CA LEU A 95 18.80 0.32 -1.47
C LEU A 95 18.40 0.27 -2.95
N LEU A 96 18.83 -0.75 -3.68
CA LEU A 96 18.45 -0.93 -5.09
C LEU A 96 16.93 -1.08 -5.24
N TYR A 97 16.29 -1.81 -4.34
CA TYR A 97 14.83 -1.94 -4.34
C TYR A 97 14.15 -0.59 -4.09
N GLY A 98 14.54 0.14 -3.03
CA GLY A 98 13.93 1.43 -2.67
C GLY A 98 14.19 2.54 -3.70
N LEU A 99 15.34 2.50 -4.38
CA LEU A 99 15.73 3.45 -5.42
C LEU A 99 15.37 2.96 -6.83
N ALA A 100 14.64 1.86 -6.96
CA ALA A 100 14.23 1.36 -8.27
C ALA A 100 13.43 2.44 -9.03
N PRO A 101 13.75 2.69 -10.31
CA PRO A 101 13.07 3.72 -11.11
C PRO A 101 11.55 3.57 -11.14
N TYR A 102 11.05 2.36 -10.94
CA TYR A 102 9.63 2.07 -10.91
C TYR A 102 8.89 2.78 -9.78
N HIS A 103 9.46 2.90 -8.57
CA HIS A 103 8.85 3.65 -7.48
C HIS A 103 8.65 5.13 -7.84
N PHE A 104 9.62 5.72 -8.53
CA PHE A 104 9.53 7.12 -8.96
C PHE A 104 8.55 7.30 -10.10
N LEU A 105 8.52 6.38 -11.06
CA LEU A 105 7.55 6.38 -12.15
C LEU A 105 6.12 6.28 -11.60
N ASP A 106 5.90 5.38 -10.66
CA ASP A 106 4.61 5.17 -10.03
C ASP A 106 4.13 6.40 -9.26
N LEU A 107 5.04 7.05 -8.52
CA LEU A 107 4.73 8.28 -7.79
C LEU A 107 4.49 9.48 -8.71
N TYR A 108 5.43 9.79 -9.61
CA TYR A 108 5.44 11.06 -10.34
C TYR A 108 4.61 11.02 -11.64
N VAL A 109 4.46 9.87 -12.25
CA VAL A 109 3.74 9.72 -13.53
C VAL A 109 2.35 9.15 -13.33
N ARG A 110 2.23 8.05 -12.58
CA ARG A 110 0.95 7.36 -12.36
C ARG A 110 0.17 7.91 -11.17
N GLY A 111 0.87 8.29 -10.10
CA GLY A 111 0.25 8.77 -8.86
C GLY A 111 -0.55 7.70 -8.13
N ASP A 112 -0.17 6.42 -8.24
CA ASP A 112 -0.88 5.29 -7.65
C ASP A 112 -0.31 4.94 -6.26
N ILE A 113 -0.91 5.53 -5.23
CA ILE A 113 -0.52 5.25 -3.85
C ILE A 113 -0.84 3.81 -3.41
N GLY A 114 -1.83 3.17 -4.03
CA GLY A 114 -2.15 1.77 -3.74
C GLY A 114 -1.03 0.84 -4.18
N GLU A 115 -0.45 1.10 -5.36
CA GLU A 115 0.68 0.36 -5.87
C GLU A 115 1.95 0.59 -5.03
N LEU A 116 2.21 1.84 -4.61
CA LEU A 116 3.31 2.13 -3.68
C LEU A 116 3.18 1.35 -2.37
N PHE A 117 1.98 1.24 -1.82
CA PHE A 117 1.73 0.42 -0.62
C PHE A 117 1.95 -1.07 -0.89
N ALA A 118 1.53 -1.57 -2.05
CA ALA A 118 1.79 -2.95 -2.43
C ALA A 118 3.28 -3.27 -2.50
N LEU A 119 4.09 -2.35 -3.03
CA LEU A 119 5.55 -2.48 -3.07
C LEU A 119 6.20 -2.50 -1.67
N VAL A 120 5.60 -1.85 -0.67
CA VAL A 120 6.02 -1.97 0.73
C VAL A 120 5.69 -3.36 1.29
N LEU A 121 4.50 -3.87 0.99
CA LEU A 121 3.96 -5.09 1.60
C LEU A 121 4.55 -6.37 0.99
N LEU A 122 4.91 -6.37 -0.29
CA LEU A 122 5.46 -7.53 -0.99
C LEU A 122 6.67 -8.16 -0.29
N PRO A 123 7.76 -7.43 0.01
CA PRO A 123 8.90 -8.01 0.70
C PRO A 123 8.57 -8.46 2.13
N LEU A 124 7.58 -7.86 2.78
CA LEU A 124 7.13 -8.29 4.10
C LEU A 124 6.37 -9.62 4.05
N VAL A 125 5.61 -9.89 2.98
CA VAL A 125 4.98 -11.21 2.75
C VAL A 125 6.07 -12.26 2.56
N LEU A 126 7.08 -12.00 1.74
CA LEU A 126 8.22 -12.90 1.53
C LEU A 126 8.97 -13.17 2.84
N PHE A 127 9.21 -12.13 3.63
CA PHE A 127 9.80 -12.27 4.95
C PHE A 127 8.97 -13.15 5.90
N ALA A 128 7.64 -12.97 5.89
CA ALA A 128 6.74 -13.76 6.72
C ALA A 128 6.73 -15.25 6.30
N ILE A 129 6.79 -15.54 4.99
CA ILE A 129 6.93 -16.90 4.47
C ILE A 129 8.23 -17.53 4.97
N ASP A 130 9.36 -16.83 4.83
CA ASP A 130 10.68 -17.32 5.26
C ASP A 130 10.76 -17.64 6.76
N LYS A 131 10.02 -16.90 7.56
CA LYS A 131 9.96 -17.09 9.02
C LYS A 131 8.87 -18.08 9.46
N GLY A 132 8.03 -18.54 8.56
CA GLY A 132 6.88 -19.36 8.94
C GLY A 132 5.82 -18.61 9.77
N TYR A 133 5.76 -17.28 9.66
CA TYR A 133 4.80 -16.45 10.40
C TYR A 133 3.44 -16.45 9.71
N VAL A 134 2.71 -17.56 9.82
CA VAL A 134 1.45 -17.78 9.09
C VAL A 134 0.42 -16.67 9.34
N ILE A 135 0.18 -16.33 10.60
CA ILE A 135 -0.84 -15.30 10.95
C ILE A 135 -0.39 -13.92 10.46
N ALA A 136 0.84 -13.51 10.75
CA ALA A 136 1.37 -12.23 10.30
C ALA A 136 1.44 -12.14 8.77
N GLY A 137 1.87 -13.22 8.10
CA GLY A 137 1.89 -13.32 6.65
C GLY A 137 0.50 -13.20 6.04
N GLY A 138 -0.50 -13.86 6.62
CA GLY A 138 -1.89 -13.73 6.20
C GLY A 138 -2.43 -12.31 6.35
N ILE A 139 -2.12 -11.62 7.46
CA ILE A 139 -2.50 -10.21 7.67
C ILE A 139 -1.83 -9.31 6.62
N VAL A 140 -0.51 -9.42 6.44
CA VAL A 140 0.24 -8.61 5.47
C VAL A 140 -0.23 -8.87 4.04
N TYR A 141 -0.53 -10.12 3.70
CA TYR A 141 -1.08 -10.47 2.39
C TYR A 141 -2.51 -9.91 2.21
N GLY A 142 -3.35 -9.95 3.24
CA GLY A 142 -4.66 -9.29 3.22
C GLY A 142 -4.55 -7.78 3.00
N LEU A 143 -3.60 -7.10 3.67
CA LEU A 143 -3.30 -5.69 3.42
C LEU A 143 -2.79 -5.44 1.99
N LEU A 144 -2.00 -6.36 1.42
CA LEU A 144 -1.56 -6.29 0.02
C LEU A 144 -2.75 -6.33 -0.95
N ILE A 145 -3.73 -7.21 -0.72
CA ILE A 145 -4.96 -7.25 -1.53
C ILE A 145 -5.73 -5.93 -1.42
N LEU A 146 -5.86 -5.38 -0.21
CA LEU A 146 -6.57 -4.14 0.05
C LEU A 146 -5.80 -2.90 -0.46
N SER A 147 -4.48 -3.00 -0.67
CA SER A 147 -3.67 -1.91 -1.22
C SER A 147 -3.70 -1.86 -2.75
N HIS A 148 -3.57 -3.01 -3.43
CA HIS A 148 -3.60 -3.10 -4.87
C HIS A 148 -3.94 -4.53 -5.33
N ASN A 149 -5.23 -4.80 -5.62
CA ASN A 149 -5.72 -6.12 -5.99
C ASN A 149 -5.07 -6.68 -7.28
N GLY A 150 -4.80 -5.83 -8.26
CA GLY A 150 -4.13 -6.24 -9.50
C GLY A 150 -2.71 -6.79 -9.25
N LEU A 151 -1.89 -6.05 -8.49
CA LEU A 151 -0.55 -6.53 -8.10
C LEU A 151 -0.63 -7.78 -7.22
N SER A 152 -1.53 -7.83 -6.24
CA SER A 152 -1.68 -9.01 -5.39
C SER A 152 -2.01 -10.25 -6.21
N LEU A 153 -2.90 -10.13 -7.21
CA LEU A 153 -3.26 -11.23 -8.11
C LEU A 153 -2.04 -11.68 -8.94
N MET A 154 -1.28 -10.74 -9.50
CA MET A 154 -0.07 -11.05 -10.30
C MET A 154 1.02 -11.73 -9.47
N PHE A 155 1.20 -11.30 -8.22
CA PHE A 155 2.24 -11.85 -7.34
C PHE A 155 1.80 -13.12 -6.60
N THR A 156 0.51 -13.42 -6.49
CA THR A 156 0.02 -14.64 -5.83
C THR A 156 0.69 -15.92 -6.32
N PRO A 157 0.76 -16.22 -7.63
CA PRO A 157 1.44 -17.43 -8.10
C PRO A 157 2.95 -17.42 -7.78
N ILE A 158 3.58 -16.25 -7.76
CA ILE A 158 5.00 -16.11 -7.40
C ILE A 158 5.19 -16.39 -5.90
N LEU A 159 4.33 -15.85 -5.04
CA LEU A 159 4.36 -16.08 -3.59
C LEU A 159 4.09 -17.54 -3.24
N LEU A 160 3.13 -18.18 -3.92
CA LEU A 160 2.86 -19.61 -3.75
C LEU A 160 4.05 -20.47 -4.20
N GLY A 161 4.61 -20.18 -5.36
CA GLY A 161 5.81 -20.87 -5.85
C GLY A 161 6.99 -20.69 -4.90
N TYR A 162 7.18 -19.47 -4.38
CA TYR A 162 8.21 -19.19 -3.39
C TYR A 162 8.01 -20.01 -2.11
N GLY A 163 6.81 -20.02 -1.56
CA GLY A 163 6.50 -20.78 -0.33
C GLY A 163 6.56 -22.31 -0.49
N LEU A 164 6.46 -22.82 -1.72
CA LEU A 164 6.65 -24.25 -2.01
C LEU A 164 8.13 -24.65 -2.14
N LEU A 165 8.99 -23.70 -2.52
CA LEU A 165 10.42 -23.94 -2.74
C LEU A 165 11.26 -23.74 -1.47
N PHE A 166 10.77 -22.97 -0.53
CA PHE A 166 11.48 -22.53 0.67
C PHE A 166 10.69 -22.70 1.96
#